data_848bd3190324da8870cdaa1df5d2682c
#
_entry.id   848bd3190324da8870cdaa1df5d2682c
#
_cell.length_a   1.000
_cell.length_b   1.000
_cell.length_c   1.000
_cell.angle_alpha   90.00
_cell.angle_beta   90.00
_cell.angle_gamma   90.00
#
_symmetry.space_group_name_H-M   'P 1'
#
loop_
_entity.id
_entity.type
_entity.pdbx_description
1 polymer ?
#
loop_
_entity_poly.entity_id
_entity_poly.type
_entity_poly.pdbx_seq_one_letter_code
_entity_poly.pdbx_strand_id
1 'polypeptide(L)'
;RYIVMRIVELILDEEQEEAGIEAISIVESPAIESDFIALAAEEIKLAEVDKEKQILLGALLIPNKPIYRSGEEGEYYIFFSKETVVKASQMYLKNGYQNNSTLEHDKALDGLTLVESWIVEDEVHDKSRKYGLNVPVGSWMGSVKVNNKKVWDEYIKTNKVKGFSIEGYFADKMEQPNKLAQEDFSKEDEILSKIKNILS
;
A
#
# COMPACT_ATOMS: atom_id res chain seq x y z
N ARG A 1 -7.20 -10.54 30.49
CA ARG A 1 -6.16 -9.56 30.04
C ARG A 1 -6.39 -9.32 28.57
N TYR A 2 -6.89 -8.17 28.21
CA TYR A 2 -6.99 -7.76 26.80
C TYR A 2 -5.59 -7.41 26.33
N ILE A 3 -5.08 -8.12 25.33
CA ILE A 3 -3.85 -7.73 24.64
C ILE A 3 -4.26 -6.59 23.69
N VAL A 4 -3.93 -5.36 24.04
CA VAL A 4 -4.07 -4.21 23.15
C VAL A 4 -2.92 -4.30 22.15
N MET A 5 -3.23 -4.63 20.89
CA MET A 5 -2.23 -4.69 19.84
C MET A 5 -1.82 -3.26 19.45
N ARG A 6 -0.53 -2.99 19.41
CA ARG A 6 0.04 -1.69 19.02
C ARG A 6 -0.27 -1.43 17.55
N ILE A 7 -0.66 -0.19 17.22
CA ILE A 7 -0.85 0.27 15.85
C ILE A 7 0.06 1.47 15.65
N VAL A 8 0.89 1.44 14.62
CA VAL A 8 1.92 2.45 14.34
C VAL A 8 1.69 3.08 12.98
N GLU A 9 1.59 4.40 12.93
CA GLU A 9 1.61 5.15 11.67
C GLU A 9 3.06 5.27 11.19
N LEU A 10 3.33 4.83 9.96
CA LEU A 10 4.60 5.06 9.31
C LEU A 10 4.58 6.37 8.53
N ILE A 11 5.63 7.17 8.68
CA ILE A 11 5.80 8.46 8.01
C ILE A 11 7.10 8.48 7.20
N LEU A 12 7.18 9.41 6.26
CA LEU A 12 8.40 9.74 5.55
C LEU A 12 9.13 10.85 6.31
N ASP A 13 10.35 10.55 6.74
CA ASP A 13 11.27 11.54 7.27
C ASP A 13 12.07 12.13 6.11
N GLU A 14 11.69 13.32 5.67
CA GLU A 14 12.29 13.99 4.52
C GLU A 14 13.75 14.44 4.76
N GLU A 15 14.21 14.40 6.02
CA GLU A 15 15.59 14.71 6.39
C GLU A 15 16.53 13.50 6.20
N GLN A 16 15.97 12.29 6.04
CA GLN A 16 16.74 11.09 5.76
C GLN A 16 16.82 10.85 4.25
N GLU A 17 18.05 10.82 3.72
CA GLU A 17 18.29 10.59 2.28
C GLU A 17 17.73 9.25 1.77
N GLU A 18 17.62 8.25 2.65
CA GLU A 18 17.13 6.90 2.35
C GLU A 18 15.62 6.72 2.60
N ALA A 19 14.89 7.78 3.02
CA ALA A 19 13.46 7.64 3.28
C ALA A 19 12.65 7.45 2.00
N GLY A 20 11.64 6.58 2.08
CA GLY A 20 10.69 6.34 1.00
C GLY A 20 10.77 4.93 0.41
N ILE A 21 10.10 4.76 -0.71
CA ILE A 21 10.02 3.49 -1.42
C ILE A 21 11.15 3.42 -2.45
N GLU A 22 11.88 2.32 -2.44
CA GLU A 22 13.02 2.07 -3.33
C GLU A 22 12.69 1.07 -4.45
N ALA A 23 11.81 0.11 -4.18
CA ALA A 23 11.43 -0.91 -5.15
C ALA A 23 9.95 -1.34 -5.01
N ILE A 24 9.41 -1.87 -6.10
CA ILE A 24 8.12 -2.55 -6.14
C ILE A 24 8.38 -4.04 -6.31
N SER A 25 7.91 -4.86 -5.37
CA SER A 25 7.95 -6.31 -5.45
C SER A 25 6.68 -6.88 -6.06
N ILE A 26 6.81 -7.91 -6.90
CA ILE A 26 5.70 -8.78 -7.26
C ILE A 26 5.69 -9.99 -6.34
N VAL A 27 4.55 -10.26 -5.70
CA VAL A 27 4.45 -11.23 -4.61
C VAL A 27 3.22 -12.13 -4.75
N GLU A 28 3.31 -13.34 -4.16
CA GLU A 28 2.18 -14.25 -4.06
C GLU A 28 1.12 -13.70 -3.09
N SER A 29 1.56 -13.14 -1.96
CA SER A 29 0.68 -12.62 -0.90
C SER A 29 0.99 -11.16 -0.60
N PRO A 30 0.32 -10.21 -1.30
CA PRO A 30 0.56 -8.79 -1.07
C PRO A 30 0.12 -8.37 0.34
N ALA A 31 0.98 -7.63 1.05
CA ALA A 31 0.71 -7.18 2.41
C ALA A 31 -0.53 -6.27 2.52
N ILE A 32 -0.87 -5.58 1.44
CA ILE A 32 -2.08 -4.75 1.33
C ILE A 32 -3.32 -5.56 0.94
N GLU A 33 -3.22 -6.89 0.78
CA GLU A 33 -4.32 -7.81 0.41
C GLU A 33 -5.10 -7.34 -0.82
N SER A 34 -4.41 -6.80 -1.82
CA SER A 34 -4.99 -6.35 -3.09
C SER A 34 -4.22 -6.95 -4.25
N ASP A 35 -4.89 -7.76 -5.03
CA ASP A 35 -4.32 -8.39 -6.20
C ASP A 35 -4.18 -7.38 -7.35
N PHE A 36 -3.24 -7.60 -8.25
CA PHE A 36 -3.14 -6.88 -9.51
C PHE A 36 -3.95 -7.58 -10.61
N ILE A 37 -4.18 -6.86 -11.70
CA ILE A 37 -4.83 -7.38 -12.91
C ILE A 37 -3.82 -7.38 -14.05
N ALA A 38 -3.69 -8.53 -14.74
CA ALA A 38 -2.94 -8.60 -15.98
C ALA A 38 -3.84 -8.11 -17.14
N LEU A 39 -3.45 -7.03 -17.78
CA LEU A 39 -4.20 -6.47 -18.90
C LEU A 39 -3.93 -7.26 -20.18
N ALA A 40 -4.96 -7.95 -20.68
CA ALA A 40 -4.94 -8.53 -22.01
C ALA A 40 -5.02 -7.46 -23.10
N ALA A 41 -4.52 -7.75 -24.29
CA ALA A 41 -4.77 -6.91 -25.45
C ALA A 41 -6.27 -6.92 -25.76
N GLU A 42 -6.87 -5.75 -26.05
CA GLU A 42 -8.20 -5.71 -26.62
C GLU A 42 -8.17 -6.47 -27.95
N GLU A 43 -9.13 -7.38 -28.16
CA GLU A 43 -9.33 -8.02 -29.46
C GLU A 43 -9.67 -6.96 -30.49
N ILE A 44 -8.69 -6.46 -31.21
CA ILE A 44 -8.93 -5.86 -32.52
C ILE A 44 -9.17 -7.07 -33.44
N LYS A 45 -10.41 -7.27 -33.84
CA LYS A 45 -10.81 -8.27 -34.83
C LYS A 45 -10.17 -7.99 -36.19
N LEU A 46 -8.89 -8.24 -36.34
CA LEU A 46 -8.19 -8.41 -37.64
C LEU A 46 -6.78 -8.95 -37.37
N ALA A 47 -6.57 -10.23 -37.74
CA ALA A 47 -5.34 -11.00 -37.71
C ALA A 47 -4.85 -11.47 -36.33
N GLU A 48 -4.82 -12.77 -36.21
CA GLU A 48 -4.24 -13.60 -35.12
C GLU A 48 -2.86 -13.14 -34.68
N VAL A 49 -2.78 -12.26 -33.69
CA VAL A 49 -1.65 -12.21 -32.78
C VAL A 49 -2.22 -11.80 -31.42
N ASP A 50 -2.43 -12.78 -30.57
CA ASP A 50 -2.76 -12.63 -29.16
C ASP A 50 -1.56 -11.99 -28.43
N LYS A 51 -1.39 -10.69 -28.65
CA LYS A 51 -0.34 -9.89 -28.00
C LYS A 51 -0.89 -9.42 -26.68
N GLU A 52 -0.75 -10.25 -25.66
CA GLU A 52 -0.92 -9.80 -24.28
C GLU A 52 -0.15 -8.49 -24.08
N LYS A 53 -0.82 -7.49 -23.51
CA LYS A 53 -0.18 -6.19 -23.23
C LYS A 53 1.01 -6.32 -22.26
N GLN A 54 1.08 -7.43 -21.52
CA GLN A 54 2.08 -7.66 -20.48
C GLN A 54 2.17 -6.48 -19.49
N ILE A 55 1.01 -5.99 -19.07
CA ILE A 55 0.87 -4.92 -18.09
C ILE A 55 0.11 -5.47 -16.89
N LEU A 56 0.65 -5.25 -15.70
CA LEU A 56 0.00 -5.51 -14.43
C LEU A 56 -0.54 -4.19 -13.89
N LEU A 57 -1.80 -4.15 -13.50
CA LEU A 57 -2.44 -2.98 -12.91
C LEU A 57 -2.92 -3.32 -11.50
N GLY A 58 -2.54 -2.54 -10.51
CA GLY A 58 -2.92 -2.81 -9.13
C GLY A 58 -2.58 -1.68 -8.16
N ALA A 59 -2.99 -1.87 -6.90
CA ALA A 59 -2.63 -0.97 -5.83
C ALA A 59 -1.17 -1.23 -5.40
N LEU A 60 -0.43 -0.14 -5.21
CA LEU A 60 0.93 -0.14 -4.66
C LEU A 60 0.91 0.14 -3.16
N LEU A 61 0.04 1.06 -2.73
CA LEU A 61 -0.15 1.37 -1.31
C LEU A 61 -1.59 1.86 -1.05
N ILE A 62 -2.21 1.35 0.01
CA ILE A 62 -3.58 1.69 0.40
C ILE A 62 -3.52 2.45 1.73
N PRO A 63 -4.09 3.68 1.81
CA PRO A 63 -4.05 4.48 3.02
C PRO A 63 -4.93 3.89 4.12
N ASN A 64 -4.51 4.09 5.36
CA ASN A 64 -5.23 3.70 6.58
C ASN A 64 -5.59 2.20 6.67
N LYS A 65 -4.98 1.36 5.83
CA LYS A 65 -5.15 -0.09 5.91
C LYS A 65 -4.12 -0.66 6.88
N PRO A 66 -4.55 -1.33 7.97
CA PRO A 66 -3.64 -1.99 8.89
C PRO A 66 -2.91 -3.13 8.20
N ILE A 67 -1.59 -3.16 8.31
CA ILE A 67 -0.71 -4.21 7.80
C ILE A 67 -0.04 -4.87 8.99
N TYR A 68 -0.28 -6.17 9.16
CA TYR A 68 0.30 -6.95 10.24
C TYR A 68 1.82 -7.04 10.13
N ARG A 69 2.50 -6.93 11.26
CA ARG A 69 3.94 -7.11 11.40
C ARG A 69 4.25 -7.91 12.66
N SER A 70 5.33 -8.68 12.59
CA SER A 70 5.89 -9.42 13.71
C SER A 70 7.38 -9.12 13.78
N GLY A 71 7.87 -8.72 14.93
CA GLY A 71 9.27 -8.36 15.18
C GLY A 71 9.74 -8.77 16.57
N GLU A 72 10.94 -8.35 16.96
CA GLU A 72 11.52 -8.67 18.26
C GLU A 72 10.70 -8.14 19.43
N GLU A 73 9.99 -7.02 19.24
CA GLU A 73 9.11 -6.41 20.24
C GLU A 73 7.69 -7.02 20.27
N GLY A 74 7.42 -8.05 19.45
CA GLY A 74 6.13 -8.73 19.37
C GLY A 74 5.35 -8.40 18.11
N GLU A 75 4.04 -8.61 18.18
CA GLU A 75 3.10 -8.43 17.07
C GLU A 75 2.48 -7.02 17.12
N TYR A 76 2.39 -6.36 15.98
CA TYR A 76 1.80 -5.04 15.84
C TYR A 76 1.25 -4.81 14.44
N TYR A 77 0.49 -3.73 14.25
CA TYR A 77 0.06 -3.27 12.94
C TYR A 77 0.75 -1.96 12.59
N ILE A 78 1.03 -1.79 11.30
CA ILE A 78 1.45 -0.52 10.73
C ILE A 78 0.39 -0.03 9.76
N PHE A 79 0.33 1.26 9.52
CA PHE A 79 -0.47 1.85 8.45
C PHE A 79 0.19 3.13 7.92
N PHE A 80 -0.28 3.57 6.77
CA PHE A 80 0.16 4.81 6.12
C PHE A 80 -1.02 5.76 5.99
N SER A 81 -0.85 7.02 6.37
CA SER A 81 -1.88 8.04 6.12
C SER A 81 -1.98 8.38 4.62
N LYS A 82 -3.08 9.01 4.19
CA LYS A 82 -3.22 9.47 2.80
C LYS A 82 -2.08 10.40 2.39
N GLU A 83 -1.66 11.28 3.29
CA GLU A 83 -0.55 12.20 3.06
C GLU A 83 0.76 11.45 2.81
N THR A 84 1.08 10.47 3.64
CA THR A 84 2.27 9.63 3.48
C THR A 84 2.25 8.85 2.16
N VAL A 85 1.09 8.30 1.77
CA VAL A 85 0.93 7.59 0.49
C VAL A 85 1.23 8.50 -0.71
N VAL A 86 0.69 9.73 -0.71
CA VAL A 86 0.95 10.72 -1.77
C VAL A 86 2.43 11.08 -1.83
N LYS A 87 3.04 11.42 -0.70
CA LYS A 87 4.48 11.73 -0.62
C LYS A 87 5.34 10.57 -1.12
N ALA A 88 5.06 9.35 -0.67
CA ALA A 88 5.80 8.15 -1.08
C ALA A 88 5.76 7.94 -2.60
N SER A 89 4.59 8.09 -3.21
CA SER A 89 4.42 7.96 -4.67
C SER A 89 5.24 8.99 -5.45
N GLN A 90 5.25 10.25 -4.97
CA GLN A 90 5.99 11.34 -5.60
C GLN A 90 7.51 11.16 -5.46
N MET A 91 7.99 10.78 -4.26
CA MET A 91 9.41 10.52 -4.02
C MET A 91 9.93 9.36 -4.85
N TYR A 92 9.18 8.27 -4.97
CA TYR A 92 9.53 7.12 -5.81
C TYR A 92 9.79 7.54 -7.27
N LEU A 93 8.91 8.35 -7.85
CA LEU A 93 9.08 8.86 -9.21
C LEU A 93 10.23 9.87 -9.32
N LYS A 94 10.33 10.80 -8.35
CA LYS A 94 11.40 11.82 -8.30
C LYS A 94 12.78 11.18 -8.24
N ASN A 95 12.93 10.09 -7.50
CA ASN A 95 14.19 9.38 -7.34
C ASN A 95 14.54 8.47 -8.53
N GLY A 96 13.66 8.33 -9.52
CA GLY A 96 13.94 7.54 -10.72
C GLY A 96 13.85 6.03 -10.53
N TYR A 97 13.09 5.56 -9.53
CA TYR A 97 13.02 4.13 -9.16
C TYR A 97 12.00 3.31 -9.96
N GLN A 98 11.44 3.86 -11.04
CA GLN A 98 10.40 3.20 -11.85
C GLN A 98 10.79 1.83 -12.40
N ASN A 99 12.10 1.55 -12.52
CA ASN A 99 12.64 0.28 -13.01
C ASN A 99 13.10 -0.65 -11.89
N ASN A 100 13.02 -0.22 -10.63
CA ASN A 100 13.45 -1.03 -9.51
C ASN A 100 12.33 -1.99 -9.12
N SER A 101 12.53 -3.27 -9.40
CA SER A 101 11.55 -4.30 -9.08
C SER A 101 12.21 -5.55 -8.52
N THR A 102 11.50 -6.25 -7.64
CA THR A 102 11.96 -7.50 -7.04
C THR A 102 10.88 -8.58 -7.14
N LEU A 103 11.27 -9.82 -6.88
CA LEU A 103 10.39 -10.98 -6.71
C LEU A 103 10.45 -11.41 -5.24
N GLU A 104 9.30 -11.44 -4.57
CA GLU A 104 9.15 -11.86 -3.17
C GLU A 104 10.12 -11.15 -2.20
N HIS A 105 10.45 -9.88 -2.45
CA HIS A 105 11.39 -9.06 -1.66
C HIS A 105 12.84 -9.62 -1.57
N ASP A 106 13.18 -10.58 -2.41
CA ASP A 106 14.47 -11.27 -2.33
C ASP A 106 15.31 -11.05 -3.60
N LYS A 107 14.72 -11.24 -4.76
CA LYS A 107 15.44 -11.27 -6.02
C LYS A 107 15.14 -10.06 -6.88
N ALA A 108 16.16 -9.28 -7.20
CA ALA A 108 16.05 -8.21 -8.20
C ALA A 108 15.58 -8.73 -9.56
N LEU A 109 14.64 -8.01 -10.17
CA LEU A 109 14.08 -8.31 -11.49
C LEU A 109 14.40 -7.20 -12.47
N ASP A 110 14.89 -7.60 -13.63
CA ASP A 110 15.05 -6.71 -14.77
C ASP A 110 13.83 -6.78 -15.71
N GLY A 111 13.59 -5.70 -16.44
CA GLY A 111 12.56 -5.62 -17.47
C GLY A 111 11.15 -5.38 -16.95
N LEU A 112 11.01 -4.93 -15.71
CA LEU A 112 9.77 -4.40 -15.16
C LEU A 112 9.90 -2.88 -15.02
N THR A 113 8.88 -2.16 -15.45
CA THR A 113 8.85 -0.69 -15.39
C THR A 113 7.49 -0.19 -14.96
N LEU A 114 7.43 0.66 -13.94
CA LEU A 114 6.21 1.41 -13.61
C LEU A 114 5.96 2.45 -14.71
N VAL A 115 4.96 2.20 -15.54
CA VAL A 115 4.62 3.04 -16.71
C VAL A 115 3.46 3.98 -16.47
N GLU A 116 2.68 3.76 -15.43
CA GLU A 116 1.63 4.64 -14.95
C GLU A 116 1.63 4.66 -13.43
N SER A 117 1.39 5.83 -12.84
CA SER A 117 1.31 6.06 -11.40
C SER A 117 0.27 7.14 -11.13
N TRP A 118 -0.70 6.87 -10.26
CA TRP A 118 -1.72 7.85 -9.88
C TRP A 118 -2.27 7.61 -8.48
N ILE A 119 -2.86 8.64 -7.91
CA ILE A 119 -3.63 8.56 -6.66
C ILE A 119 -5.11 8.51 -7.01
N VAL A 120 -5.85 7.61 -6.38
CA VAL A 120 -7.31 7.54 -6.54
C VAL A 120 -7.95 8.76 -5.91
N GLU A 121 -8.62 9.58 -6.72
CA GLU A 121 -9.31 10.81 -6.27
C GLU A 121 -10.83 10.67 -6.25
N ASP A 122 -11.39 9.75 -7.04
CA ASP A 122 -12.83 9.55 -7.21
C ASP A 122 -13.21 8.08 -6.99
N GLU A 123 -14.19 7.84 -6.12
CA GLU A 123 -14.67 6.46 -5.83
C GLU A 123 -15.46 5.83 -6.97
N VAL A 124 -15.98 6.61 -7.90
CA VAL A 124 -16.89 6.14 -8.95
C VAL A 124 -16.23 6.10 -10.31
N HIS A 125 -15.48 7.14 -10.68
CA HIS A 125 -14.96 7.34 -12.03
C HIS A 125 -13.46 7.03 -12.18
N ASP A 126 -12.80 6.63 -11.09
CA ASP A 126 -11.37 6.28 -11.17
C ASP A 126 -11.12 5.09 -12.11
N LYS A 127 -9.97 5.12 -12.80
CA LYS A 127 -9.52 4.07 -13.71
C LYS A 127 -9.55 2.67 -13.06
N SER A 128 -9.24 2.55 -11.77
CA SER A 128 -9.28 1.28 -11.04
C SER A 128 -10.63 0.59 -11.11
N ARG A 129 -11.72 1.36 -11.10
CA ARG A 129 -13.11 0.85 -11.18
C ARG A 129 -13.41 0.14 -12.48
N LYS A 130 -12.88 0.66 -13.61
CA LYS A 130 -13.01 0.03 -14.92
C LYS A 130 -12.50 -1.42 -14.92
N TYR A 131 -11.50 -1.69 -14.09
CA TYR A 131 -10.89 -3.02 -13.95
C TYR A 131 -11.36 -3.79 -12.71
N GLY A 132 -12.42 -3.35 -12.05
CA GLY A 132 -13.00 -4.04 -10.90
C GLY A 132 -12.19 -3.94 -9.61
N LEU A 133 -11.19 -3.05 -9.54
CA LEU A 133 -10.41 -2.80 -8.33
C LEU A 133 -11.13 -1.82 -7.41
N ASN A 134 -11.54 -2.30 -6.25
CA ASN A 134 -12.33 -1.53 -5.29
C ASN A 134 -11.44 -1.00 -4.15
N VAL A 135 -10.66 0.02 -4.44
CA VAL A 135 -9.72 0.65 -3.50
C VAL A 135 -10.22 2.01 -3.01
N PRO A 136 -9.91 2.44 -1.77
CA PRO A 136 -10.38 3.73 -1.24
C PRO A 136 -9.67 4.92 -1.91
N VAL A 137 -10.31 6.09 -1.84
CA VAL A 137 -9.70 7.38 -2.21
C VAL A 137 -8.41 7.62 -1.41
N GLY A 138 -7.37 8.06 -2.10
CA GLY A 138 -6.02 8.23 -1.55
C GLY A 138 -5.11 7.02 -1.75
N SER A 139 -5.60 5.91 -2.35
CA SER A 139 -4.75 4.78 -2.72
C SER A 139 -3.80 5.16 -3.85
N TRP A 140 -2.55 4.70 -3.75
CA TRP A 140 -1.58 4.80 -4.84
C TRP A 140 -1.71 3.57 -5.74
N MET A 141 -2.01 3.82 -7.00
CA MET A 141 -2.18 2.83 -8.04
C MET A 141 -1.05 2.91 -9.05
N GLY A 142 -0.75 1.78 -9.68
CA GLY A 142 0.24 1.73 -10.73
C GLY A 142 -0.06 0.70 -11.82
N SER A 143 0.51 0.94 -12.98
CA SER A 143 0.61 -0.03 -14.07
C SER A 143 2.08 -0.34 -14.31
N VAL A 144 2.44 -1.63 -14.22
CA VAL A 144 3.80 -2.11 -14.43
C VAL A 144 3.87 -2.89 -15.73
N LYS A 145 4.69 -2.43 -16.67
CA LYS A 145 5.01 -3.14 -17.90
C LYS A 145 6.04 -4.22 -17.61
N VAL A 146 5.75 -5.46 -18.01
CA VAL A 146 6.64 -6.61 -17.83
C VAL A 146 7.24 -7.00 -19.18
N ASN A 147 8.43 -6.51 -19.49
CA ASN A 147 9.17 -6.89 -20.70
C ASN A 147 9.99 -8.19 -20.51
N ASN A 148 10.03 -8.72 -19.29
CA ASN A 148 10.69 -9.97 -18.97
C ASN A 148 9.76 -11.15 -19.25
N LYS A 149 9.97 -11.78 -20.42
CA LYS A 149 9.13 -12.92 -20.86
C LYS A 149 9.16 -14.09 -19.87
N LYS A 150 10.30 -14.35 -19.24
CA LYS A 150 10.41 -15.43 -18.25
C LYS A 150 9.55 -15.16 -17.02
N VAL A 151 9.60 -13.93 -16.49
CA VAL A 151 8.75 -13.52 -15.37
C VAL A 151 7.27 -13.62 -15.74
N TRP A 152 6.91 -13.16 -16.94
CA TRP A 152 5.54 -13.24 -17.42
C TRP A 152 5.03 -14.67 -17.51
N ASP A 153 5.76 -15.57 -18.18
CA ASP A 153 5.34 -16.94 -18.42
C ASP A 153 5.39 -17.83 -17.15
N GLU A 154 6.40 -17.66 -16.30
CA GLU A 154 6.62 -18.54 -15.14
C GLU A 154 5.89 -18.10 -13.87
N TYR A 155 5.62 -16.81 -13.70
CA TYR A 155 5.04 -16.25 -12.47
C TYR A 155 3.67 -15.62 -12.68
N ILE A 156 3.49 -14.82 -13.74
CA ILE A 156 2.23 -14.10 -13.95
C ILE A 156 1.16 -15.03 -14.54
N LYS A 157 1.43 -15.68 -15.67
CA LYS A 157 0.47 -16.61 -16.30
C LYS A 157 0.11 -17.82 -15.43
N THR A 158 1.03 -18.24 -14.60
CA THR A 158 0.81 -19.36 -13.68
C THR A 158 0.13 -18.96 -12.37
N ASN A 159 -0.15 -17.67 -12.21
CA ASN A 159 -0.78 -17.09 -11.01
C ASN A 159 0.02 -17.36 -9.71
N LYS A 160 1.35 -17.52 -9.83
CA LYS A 160 2.25 -17.68 -8.68
C LYS A 160 2.42 -16.40 -7.89
N VAL A 161 2.34 -15.23 -8.57
CA VAL A 161 2.32 -13.92 -7.95
C VAL A 161 1.01 -13.24 -8.27
N LYS A 162 0.44 -12.49 -7.33
CA LYS A 162 -0.92 -11.95 -7.42
C LYS A 162 -1.00 -10.45 -7.19
N GLY A 163 -0.04 -9.85 -6.51
CA GLY A 163 -0.11 -8.45 -6.17
C GLY A 163 1.24 -7.78 -6.09
N PHE A 164 1.17 -6.48 -5.78
CA PHE A 164 2.35 -5.67 -5.50
C PHE A 164 2.58 -5.55 -4.00
N SER A 165 3.84 -5.46 -3.63
CA SER A 165 4.28 -5.02 -2.32
C SER A 165 5.39 -3.98 -2.50
N ILE A 166 5.58 -3.11 -1.53
CA ILE A 166 6.61 -2.06 -1.58
C ILE A 166 7.79 -2.41 -0.68
N GLU A 167 8.96 -1.97 -1.08
CA GLU A 167 10.19 -2.02 -0.29
C GLU A 167 10.68 -0.59 -0.07
N GLY A 168 11.07 -0.27 1.16
CA GLY A 168 11.59 1.06 1.47
C GLY A 168 11.69 1.32 2.97
N TYR A 169 12.17 2.51 3.30
CA TYR A 169 12.42 2.94 4.67
C TYR A 169 11.42 4.02 5.10
N PHE A 170 10.79 3.78 6.24
CA PHE A 170 9.84 4.68 6.87
C PHE A 170 10.18 4.83 8.35
N ALA A 171 9.92 5.99 8.91
CA ALA A 171 10.03 6.23 10.33
C ALA A 171 8.70 5.95 11.04
N ASP A 172 8.77 5.43 12.26
CA ASP A 172 7.62 5.36 13.14
C ASP A 172 7.24 6.77 13.59
N LYS A 173 5.98 7.13 13.41
CA LYS A 173 5.46 8.35 14.02
C LYS A 173 5.43 8.12 15.54
N MET A 174 6.28 8.85 16.29
CA MET A 174 6.24 8.81 17.74
C MET A 174 4.82 9.18 18.20
N GLU A 175 4.13 8.25 18.85
CA GLU A 175 2.85 8.53 19.48
C GLU A 175 3.06 9.62 20.54
N GLN A 176 2.56 10.83 20.27
CA GLN A 176 2.20 11.71 21.38
C GLN A 176 1.04 10.99 22.11
N PRO A 177 1.13 10.76 23.43
CA PRO A 177 0.05 10.12 24.16
C PRO A 177 -1.24 10.88 23.84
N ASN A 178 -2.23 10.12 23.39
CA ASN A 178 -3.46 10.63 22.78
C ASN A 178 -4.17 11.58 23.75
N LYS A 179 -4.09 12.90 23.50
CA LYS A 179 -4.83 13.90 24.29
C LYS A 179 -6.34 13.62 24.31
N LEU A 180 -6.85 12.92 23.29
CA LEU A 180 -8.26 12.52 23.21
C LEU A 180 -8.64 11.48 24.27
N ALA A 181 -7.73 10.56 24.64
CA ALA A 181 -8.00 9.61 25.72
C ALA A 181 -8.01 10.29 27.10
N GLN A 182 -7.20 11.34 27.31
CA GLN A 182 -7.21 12.10 28.56
C GLN A 182 -8.44 13.02 28.69
N GLU A 183 -8.98 13.54 27.59
CA GLU A 183 -10.23 14.34 27.62
C GLU A 183 -11.47 13.47 27.89
N ASP A 184 -11.48 12.23 27.43
CA ASP A 184 -12.61 11.31 27.64
C ASP A 184 -12.66 10.82 29.11
N PHE A 185 -11.50 10.47 29.69
CA PHE A 185 -11.43 10.12 31.13
C PHE A 185 -11.78 11.31 32.02
N SER A 186 -11.39 12.53 31.67
CA SER A 186 -11.76 13.72 32.46
C SER A 186 -13.25 14.02 32.45
N LYS A 187 -13.94 13.75 31.35
CA LYS A 187 -15.40 13.88 31.23
C LYS A 187 -16.15 12.80 32.01
N GLU A 188 -15.66 11.55 32.01
CA GLU A 188 -16.23 10.47 32.83
C GLU A 188 -16.11 10.74 34.32
N ASP A 189 -14.96 11.23 34.77
CA ASP A 189 -14.74 11.62 36.17
C ASP A 189 -15.61 12.82 36.59
N GLU A 190 -15.81 13.79 35.72
CA GLU A 190 -16.71 14.93 35.97
C GLU A 190 -18.19 14.48 36.05
N ILE A 191 -18.60 13.56 35.19
CA ILE A 191 -19.95 12.98 35.21
C ILE A 191 -20.17 12.15 36.50
N LEU A 192 -19.21 11.31 36.87
CA LEU A 192 -19.21 10.52 38.10
C LEU A 192 -19.29 11.38 39.36
N SER A 193 -18.55 12.51 39.38
CA SER A 193 -18.60 13.46 40.50
C SER A 193 -19.96 14.17 40.61
N LYS A 194 -20.57 14.54 39.49
CA LYS A 194 -21.92 15.11 39.42
C LYS A 194 -22.97 14.13 39.90
N ILE A 195 -22.88 12.84 39.51
CA ILE A 195 -23.82 11.79 39.98
C ILE A 195 -23.68 11.56 41.49
N LYS A 196 -22.47 11.52 42.05
CA LYS A 196 -22.23 11.41 43.50
C LYS A 196 -22.85 12.57 44.30
N ASN A 197 -22.78 13.80 43.77
CA ASN A 197 -23.34 14.99 44.41
C ASN A 197 -24.89 15.06 44.34
N ILE A 198 -25.54 14.33 43.44
CA ILE A 198 -27.01 14.24 43.34
C ILE A 198 -27.56 13.17 44.27
N LEU A 199 -26.75 12.17 44.62
CA LEU A 199 -27.17 11.03 45.48
C LEU A 199 -26.80 11.20 46.96
N SER A 200 -26.15 12.29 47.33
CA SER A 200 -25.83 12.67 48.71
C SER A 200 -26.76 13.77 49.20
#